data_44ea56c10c6b5a5c4608d2be5a0a51b4
#
_entry.id   44ea56c10c6b5a5c4608d2be5a0a51b4
#
_cell.length_a   1.000
_cell.length_b   1.000
_cell.length_c   1.000
_cell.angle_alpha   90.00
_cell.angle_beta   90.00
_cell.angle_gamma   90.00
#
_symmetry.space_group_name_H-M   'P 1'
#
loop_
_entity.id
_entity.type
_entity.pdbx_description
1 polymer ?
#
loop_
_entity_poly.entity_id
_entity_poly.type
_entity_poly.pdbx_seq_one_letter_code
_entity_poly.pdbx_strand_id
1 'polypeptide(L)'
;MKARNLCLILICVSCFSTKLFAQSPGPVVQWNHDLVSLLRTPGAQPATIHPTRSMAILHAAIYDAVNSIDRSHAAYKVLLPGAPADASVDAAAAAAGHEVLLNLFPAFQPFVDGEYQQLLTQIPDGAPKIEGVQVGTAVADQIIQIRTGDGSGVTPPVFIPINVPGDYQLTPPNFAAAVFTHWPNVTPFALFSASQFRPDPPPALTSQTYTNDFNEVKTLGPPRSPAATSDQQLIGVFWNGAIQNYWNEIAQTAALSKQLTTAQAARLFALLNLSLADTVIAFYDAKYTYTFWRPVTAIRAADMDDNPDTQPDPNFLPETKTTAADPSYPGAHGAISAAGAAVLASFFGTDQFSFNLTSEVFAGVQRSFTSFSGASQEAFVSRIYAGQHFRFDQTAGAQLGNNVAGFVVTNLLH
;
A
#
# COMPACT_ATOMS: atom_id res chain seq x y z
N MET A 1 19.07 55.69 -63.30
CA MET A 1 19.43 54.74 -62.20
C MET A 1 18.42 54.88 -61.07
N LYS A 2 17.51 53.93 -60.91
CA LYS A 2 16.44 53.96 -59.89
C LYS A 2 16.85 53.07 -58.72
N ALA A 3 17.05 53.66 -57.53
CA ALA A 3 17.32 52.94 -56.30
C ALA A 3 15.99 52.34 -55.80
N ARG A 4 15.97 51.02 -55.54
CA ARG A 4 14.87 50.31 -54.90
C ARG A 4 15.15 50.21 -53.39
N ASN A 5 14.34 50.87 -52.59
CA ASN A 5 14.33 50.70 -51.15
C ASN A 5 13.68 49.37 -50.78
N LEU A 6 14.43 48.50 -50.13
CA LEU A 6 13.94 47.22 -49.56
C LEU A 6 13.56 47.47 -48.11
N CYS A 7 12.27 47.44 -47.81
CA CYS A 7 11.75 47.54 -46.45
C CYS A 7 11.78 46.16 -45.79
N LEU A 8 12.67 45.94 -44.81
CA LEU A 8 12.72 44.73 -43.96
C LEU A 8 11.67 44.89 -42.87
N ILE A 9 10.62 44.04 -42.94
CA ILE A 9 9.64 43.92 -41.86
C ILE A 9 10.20 42.89 -40.86
N LEU A 10 10.63 43.37 -39.68
CA LEU A 10 11.03 42.53 -38.54
C LEU A 10 9.74 42.05 -37.86
N ILE A 11 9.39 40.75 -38.04
CA ILE A 11 8.32 40.11 -37.27
C ILE A 11 8.94 39.68 -35.92
N CYS A 12 8.65 40.43 -34.86
CA CYS A 12 8.90 39.98 -33.48
C CYS A 12 7.90 38.87 -33.12
N VAL A 13 8.36 37.62 -33.17
CA VAL A 13 7.64 36.51 -32.56
C VAL A 13 7.92 36.58 -31.06
N SER A 14 7.00 37.17 -30.30
CA SER A 14 6.97 37.07 -28.84
C SER A 14 6.58 35.63 -28.44
N CYS A 15 7.61 34.80 -28.12
CA CYS A 15 7.41 33.56 -27.42
C CYS A 15 6.84 33.84 -26.02
N PHE A 16 5.54 33.76 -25.87
CA PHE A 16 4.92 33.60 -24.56
C PHE A 16 5.32 32.24 -24.03
N SER A 17 6.37 32.15 -23.26
CA SER A 17 6.65 31.00 -22.39
C SER A 17 5.60 31.02 -21.28
N THR A 18 4.50 30.30 -21.48
CA THR A 18 3.62 29.93 -20.38
C THR A 18 4.44 29.04 -19.45
N LYS A 19 4.95 29.60 -18.35
CA LYS A 19 5.40 28.81 -17.23
C LYS A 19 4.18 28.00 -16.78
N LEU A 20 4.13 26.71 -17.12
CA LEU A 20 3.28 25.78 -16.41
C LEU A 20 3.77 25.81 -14.97
N PHE A 21 3.12 26.57 -14.12
CA PHE A 21 3.24 26.36 -12.69
C PHE A 21 2.68 24.96 -12.44
N ALA A 22 3.52 24.04 -11.98
CA ALA A 22 3.02 22.78 -11.45
C ALA A 22 2.00 23.15 -10.37
N GLN A 23 0.74 22.77 -10.59
CA GLN A 23 -0.31 23.01 -9.61
C GLN A 23 0.13 22.36 -8.30
N SER A 24 0.07 23.08 -7.20
CA SER A 24 0.34 22.53 -5.86
C SER A 24 -0.51 21.27 -5.65
N PRO A 25 0.05 20.18 -5.14
CA PRO A 25 -0.78 19.02 -4.84
C PRO A 25 -1.90 19.44 -3.88
N GLY A 26 -3.13 18.99 -4.16
CA GLY A 26 -4.26 19.25 -3.26
C GLY A 26 -4.04 18.56 -1.89
N PRO A 27 -4.81 18.94 -0.86
CA PRO A 27 -4.57 18.52 0.52
C PRO A 27 -4.58 16.98 0.71
N VAL A 28 -5.37 16.26 -0.07
CA VAL A 28 -5.43 14.79 -0.02
C VAL A 28 -4.11 14.16 -0.45
N VAL A 29 -3.55 14.62 -1.56
CA VAL A 29 -2.28 14.13 -2.12
C VAL A 29 -1.12 14.53 -1.21
N GLN A 30 -1.15 15.75 -0.64
CA GLN A 30 -0.14 16.20 0.29
C GLN A 30 -0.14 15.33 1.56
N TRP A 31 -1.27 15.12 2.21
CA TRP A 31 -1.36 14.27 3.40
C TRP A 31 -0.96 12.82 3.14
N ASN A 32 -1.26 12.29 1.94
CA ASN A 32 -0.75 10.97 1.56
C ASN A 32 0.78 10.94 1.50
N HIS A 33 1.38 11.95 0.87
CA HIS A 33 2.84 12.10 0.79
C HIS A 33 3.47 12.19 2.19
N ASP A 34 2.90 13.01 3.05
CA ASP A 34 3.42 13.27 4.40
C ASP A 34 3.32 12.02 5.28
N LEU A 35 2.18 11.30 5.21
CA LEU A 35 2.04 10.03 5.91
C LEU A 35 3.06 8.99 5.43
N VAL A 36 3.27 8.83 4.12
CA VAL A 36 4.30 7.92 3.58
C VAL A 36 5.69 8.31 4.09
N SER A 37 5.98 9.61 4.17
CA SER A 37 7.25 10.13 4.72
C SER A 37 7.40 9.82 6.21
N LEU A 38 6.35 9.99 7.00
CA LEU A 38 6.32 9.61 8.42
C LEU A 38 6.55 8.10 8.60
N LEU A 39 5.86 7.27 7.81
CA LEU A 39 6.00 5.81 7.86
C LEU A 39 7.40 5.31 7.49
N ARG A 40 8.15 6.06 6.67
CA ARG A 40 9.55 5.81 6.36
C ARG A 40 10.51 6.24 7.46
N THR A 41 10.05 7.07 8.39
CA THR A 41 10.87 7.54 9.51
C THR A 41 11.00 6.44 10.56
N PRO A 42 12.22 5.95 10.86
CA PRO A 42 12.40 4.87 11.83
C PRO A 42 11.80 5.21 13.20
N GLY A 43 10.96 4.34 13.71
CA GLY A 43 10.33 4.47 15.03
C GLY A 43 9.10 5.41 15.08
N ALA A 44 8.72 6.06 13.98
CA ALA A 44 7.51 6.89 13.96
C ALA A 44 6.24 6.04 14.12
N GLN A 45 6.15 4.92 13.40
CA GLN A 45 5.06 3.95 13.52
C GLN A 45 5.43 2.90 14.56
N PRO A 46 4.56 2.57 15.55
CA PRO A 46 4.78 1.44 16.44
C PRO A 46 4.93 0.14 15.65
N ALA A 47 5.97 -0.65 15.98
CA ALA A 47 6.30 -1.89 15.25
C ALA A 47 5.19 -2.96 15.32
N THR A 48 4.28 -2.85 16.27
CA THR A 48 3.14 -3.75 16.45
C THR A 48 1.90 -3.31 15.69
N ILE A 49 1.88 -2.11 15.10
CA ILE A 49 0.75 -1.57 14.34
C ILE A 49 1.12 -1.54 12.85
N HIS A 50 0.36 -2.28 12.03
CA HIS A 50 0.63 -2.31 10.61
C HIS A 50 0.30 -0.97 9.94
N PRO A 51 1.19 -0.41 9.09
CA PRO A 51 1.04 0.93 8.51
C PRO A 51 -0.26 1.15 7.71
N THR A 52 -0.80 0.11 7.08
CA THR A 52 -2.06 0.22 6.32
C THR A 52 -3.24 0.66 7.17
N ARG A 53 -3.23 0.39 8.49
CA ARG A 53 -4.24 0.91 9.40
C ARG A 53 -4.18 2.45 9.48
N SER A 54 -3.01 3.01 9.64
CA SER A 54 -2.81 4.46 9.71
C SER A 54 -3.24 5.13 8.39
N MET A 55 -2.89 4.51 7.25
CA MET A 55 -3.31 4.97 5.92
C MET A 55 -4.84 4.95 5.79
N ALA A 56 -5.49 3.87 6.20
CA ALA A 56 -6.95 3.74 6.10
C ALA A 56 -7.69 4.74 6.99
N ILE A 57 -7.24 4.99 8.21
CA ILE A 57 -7.85 5.98 9.11
C ILE A 57 -7.73 7.39 8.52
N LEU A 58 -6.55 7.77 8.03
CA LEU A 58 -6.32 9.06 7.42
C LEU A 58 -7.29 9.30 6.24
N HIS A 59 -7.30 8.38 5.29
CA HIS A 59 -8.07 8.57 4.07
C HIS A 59 -9.58 8.36 4.26
N ALA A 60 -10.01 7.56 5.24
CA ALA A 60 -11.41 7.47 5.64
C ALA A 60 -11.93 8.79 6.24
N ALA A 61 -11.14 9.42 7.12
CA ALA A 61 -11.49 10.70 7.71
C ALA A 61 -11.54 11.82 6.67
N ILE A 62 -10.52 11.91 5.81
CA ILE A 62 -10.50 12.89 4.72
C ILE A 62 -11.70 12.70 3.79
N TYR A 63 -12.00 11.45 3.40
CA TYR A 63 -13.12 11.16 2.51
C TYR A 63 -14.45 11.57 3.11
N ASP A 64 -14.76 11.13 4.32
CA ASP A 64 -16.03 11.44 4.97
C ASP A 64 -16.18 12.95 5.25
N ALA A 65 -15.08 13.66 5.56
CA ALA A 65 -15.08 15.11 5.72
C ALA A 65 -15.45 15.83 4.42
N VAL A 66 -14.76 15.47 3.32
CA VAL A 66 -15.03 16.02 1.99
C VAL A 66 -16.46 15.67 1.53
N ASN A 67 -16.86 14.40 1.69
CA ASN A 67 -18.18 13.94 1.26
C ASN A 67 -19.33 14.49 2.12
N SER A 68 -19.07 14.91 3.37
CA SER A 68 -20.07 15.62 4.18
C SER A 68 -20.48 16.96 3.57
N ILE A 69 -19.62 17.59 2.77
CA ILE A 69 -19.87 18.83 2.05
C ILE A 69 -20.36 18.53 0.61
N ASP A 70 -19.58 17.75 -0.15
CA ASP A 70 -19.80 17.45 -1.56
C ASP A 70 -21.03 16.56 -1.82
N ARG A 71 -21.29 15.60 -0.95
CA ARG A 71 -22.45 14.68 -0.95
C ARG A 71 -22.67 13.92 -2.26
N SER A 72 -21.62 13.75 -3.05
CA SER A 72 -21.69 13.06 -4.35
C SER A 72 -21.75 11.54 -4.24
N HIS A 73 -21.39 10.99 -3.09
CA HIS A 73 -21.28 9.54 -2.86
C HIS A 73 -21.80 9.17 -1.46
N ALA A 74 -21.97 7.86 -1.21
CA ALA A 74 -22.27 7.36 0.12
C ALA A 74 -21.08 7.59 1.08
N ALA A 75 -21.35 7.99 2.32
CA ALA A 75 -20.32 8.11 3.35
C ALA A 75 -19.75 6.72 3.69
N TYR A 76 -18.49 6.70 4.12
CA TYR A 76 -17.90 5.49 4.66
C TYR A 76 -18.52 5.13 6.03
N LYS A 77 -18.42 6.01 7.00
CA LYS A 77 -18.98 5.84 8.35
C LYS A 77 -19.62 7.10 8.92
N VAL A 78 -19.13 8.27 8.53
CA VAL A 78 -19.53 9.55 9.12
C VAL A 78 -20.06 10.49 8.03
N LEU A 79 -21.27 10.96 8.22
CA LEU A 79 -21.87 12.03 7.42
C LEU A 79 -22.37 13.11 8.38
N LEU A 80 -21.91 14.35 8.24
CA LEU A 80 -22.42 15.48 9.02
C LEU A 80 -23.63 16.10 8.30
N PRO A 81 -24.87 15.89 8.78
CA PRO A 81 -26.07 16.35 8.07
C PRO A 81 -26.15 17.87 7.94
N GLY A 82 -25.56 18.61 8.89
CA GLY A 82 -25.55 20.08 8.94
C GLY A 82 -24.33 20.73 8.29
N ALA A 83 -23.47 19.99 7.58
CA ALA A 83 -22.32 20.58 6.91
C ALA A 83 -22.80 21.57 5.82
N PRO A 84 -22.31 22.85 5.83
CA PRO A 84 -22.70 23.82 4.82
C PRO A 84 -22.24 23.39 3.43
N ALA A 85 -23.10 23.51 2.44
CA ALA A 85 -22.81 23.08 1.07
C ALA A 85 -21.77 23.97 0.35
N ASP A 86 -21.53 25.17 0.85
CA ASP A 86 -20.52 26.12 0.38
C ASP A 86 -19.24 26.11 1.21
N ALA A 87 -19.13 25.24 2.22
CA ALA A 87 -17.89 25.04 2.96
C ALA A 87 -16.77 24.53 2.04
N SER A 88 -15.52 24.91 2.35
CA SER A 88 -14.35 24.50 1.57
C SER A 88 -14.02 23.03 1.76
N VAL A 89 -14.15 22.21 0.72
CA VAL A 89 -13.73 20.80 0.72
C VAL A 89 -12.23 20.65 0.95
N ASP A 90 -11.41 21.60 0.48
CA ASP A 90 -9.97 21.60 0.68
C ASP A 90 -9.63 21.87 2.16
N ALA A 91 -10.34 22.80 2.82
CA ALA A 91 -10.15 23.07 4.22
C ALA A 91 -10.60 21.88 5.10
N ALA A 92 -11.68 21.20 4.70
CA ALA A 92 -12.15 20.00 5.37
C ALA A 92 -11.14 18.86 5.25
N ALA A 93 -10.60 18.63 4.05
CA ALA A 93 -9.54 17.63 3.83
C ALA A 93 -8.26 17.97 4.61
N ALA A 94 -7.86 19.25 4.61
CA ALA A 94 -6.68 19.71 5.35
C ALA A 94 -6.85 19.49 6.87
N ALA A 95 -7.99 19.88 7.44
CA ALA A 95 -8.24 19.72 8.86
C ALA A 95 -8.39 18.25 9.27
N ALA A 96 -9.11 17.43 8.48
CA ALA A 96 -9.27 16.02 8.78
C ALA A 96 -7.94 15.28 8.79
N GLY A 97 -7.06 15.57 7.83
CA GLY A 97 -5.72 14.97 7.78
C GLY A 97 -4.85 15.39 8.96
N HIS A 98 -4.89 16.67 9.34
CA HIS A 98 -4.20 17.22 10.50
C HIS A 98 -4.58 16.49 11.80
N GLU A 99 -5.88 16.43 12.13
CA GLU A 99 -6.37 15.78 13.35
C GLU A 99 -5.95 14.30 13.43
N VAL A 100 -6.10 13.56 12.31
CA VAL A 100 -5.72 12.15 12.27
C VAL A 100 -4.21 11.97 12.46
N LEU A 101 -3.38 12.77 11.81
CA LEU A 101 -1.92 12.63 11.91
C LEU A 101 -1.41 13.05 13.30
N LEU A 102 -1.99 14.06 13.93
CA LEU A 102 -1.67 14.41 15.32
C LEU A 102 -2.02 13.28 16.28
N ASN A 103 -3.17 12.63 16.09
CA ASN A 103 -3.59 11.50 16.91
C ASN A 103 -2.66 10.29 16.75
N LEU A 104 -2.27 9.96 15.49
CA LEU A 104 -1.46 8.77 15.19
C LEU A 104 0.04 8.99 15.47
N PHE A 105 0.54 10.21 15.27
CA PHE A 105 1.96 10.57 15.34
C PHE A 105 2.23 11.82 16.20
N PRO A 106 1.82 11.84 17.48
CA PRO A 106 1.91 13.04 18.33
C PRO A 106 3.33 13.55 18.51
N ALA A 107 4.35 12.70 18.38
CA ALA A 107 5.75 13.11 18.45
C ALA A 107 6.19 13.98 17.23
N PHE A 108 5.40 14.00 16.16
CA PHE A 108 5.67 14.76 14.94
C PHE A 108 4.78 16.01 14.81
N GLN A 109 4.15 16.44 15.89
CA GLN A 109 3.25 17.60 15.90
C GLN A 109 3.83 18.83 15.18
N PRO A 110 5.08 19.30 15.43
CA PRO A 110 5.58 20.51 14.74
C PRO A 110 5.63 20.36 13.22
N PHE A 111 5.90 19.16 12.69
CA PHE A 111 5.86 18.87 11.26
C PHE A 111 4.43 18.92 10.75
N VAL A 112 3.52 18.21 11.40
CA VAL A 112 2.11 18.12 11.00
C VAL A 112 1.42 19.49 11.04
N ASP A 113 1.68 20.28 12.09
CA ASP A 113 1.18 21.66 12.21
C ASP A 113 1.73 22.56 11.09
N GLY A 114 3.00 22.39 10.73
CA GLY A 114 3.65 23.16 9.66
C GLY A 114 2.99 22.89 8.31
N GLU A 115 2.80 21.62 7.93
CA GLU A 115 2.15 21.24 6.67
C GLU A 115 0.68 21.69 6.63
N TYR A 116 -0.04 21.57 7.74
CA TYR A 116 -1.40 22.07 7.86
C TYR A 116 -1.50 23.57 7.59
N GLN A 117 -0.63 24.37 8.21
CA GLN A 117 -0.60 25.81 7.95
C GLN A 117 -0.29 26.13 6.49
N GLN A 118 0.63 25.42 5.85
CA GLN A 118 0.93 25.59 4.42
C GLN A 118 -0.31 25.30 3.56
N LEU A 119 -1.04 24.23 3.83
CA LEU A 119 -2.29 23.91 3.13
C LEU A 119 -3.32 25.01 3.31
N LEU A 120 -3.51 25.50 4.52
CA LEU A 120 -4.49 26.56 4.81
C LEU A 120 -4.15 27.89 4.13
N THR A 121 -2.85 28.22 3.92
CA THR A 121 -2.48 29.44 3.19
C THR A 121 -2.87 29.42 1.70
N GLN A 122 -3.10 28.25 1.12
CA GLN A 122 -3.53 28.09 -0.27
C GLN A 122 -5.05 28.25 -0.44
N ILE A 123 -5.81 28.30 0.63
CA ILE A 123 -7.27 28.38 0.65
C ILE A 123 -7.68 29.81 0.98
N PRO A 124 -8.52 30.45 0.15
CA PRO A 124 -8.99 31.81 0.40
C PRO A 124 -9.65 31.95 1.79
N ASP A 125 -9.34 33.04 2.49
CA ASP A 125 -9.96 33.34 3.78
C ASP A 125 -11.47 33.65 3.63
N GLY A 126 -12.23 33.30 4.65
CA GLY A 126 -13.68 33.53 4.69
C GLY A 126 -14.46 32.43 5.40
N ALA A 127 -15.77 32.59 5.45
CA ALA A 127 -16.66 31.62 6.08
C ALA A 127 -16.50 30.19 5.51
N PRO A 128 -16.40 29.97 4.18
CA PRO A 128 -16.22 28.62 3.63
C PRO A 128 -14.98 27.89 4.17
N LYS A 129 -13.85 28.60 4.39
CA LYS A 129 -12.64 28.02 4.96
C LYS A 129 -12.86 27.63 6.41
N ILE A 130 -13.45 28.51 7.22
CA ILE A 130 -13.73 28.27 8.64
C ILE A 130 -14.66 27.07 8.81
N GLU A 131 -15.73 27.03 8.03
CA GLU A 131 -16.73 25.96 8.06
C GLU A 131 -16.13 24.63 7.58
N GLY A 132 -15.30 24.65 6.54
CA GLY A 132 -14.57 23.48 6.08
C GLY A 132 -13.67 22.89 7.16
N VAL A 133 -12.89 23.73 7.86
CA VAL A 133 -12.07 23.30 9.01
C VAL A 133 -12.95 22.65 10.09
N GLN A 134 -14.08 23.26 10.47
CA GLN A 134 -14.98 22.69 11.47
C GLN A 134 -15.52 21.31 11.06
N VAL A 135 -15.92 21.15 9.79
CA VAL A 135 -16.38 19.86 9.24
C VAL A 135 -15.25 18.82 9.30
N GLY A 136 -14.05 19.19 8.85
CA GLY A 136 -12.89 18.29 8.82
C GLY A 136 -12.54 17.77 10.21
N THR A 137 -12.40 18.67 11.18
CA THR A 137 -12.09 18.30 12.58
C THR A 137 -13.19 17.41 13.16
N ALA A 138 -14.48 17.79 13.03
CA ALA A 138 -15.57 17.02 13.61
C ALA A 138 -15.72 15.61 13.02
N VAL A 139 -15.43 15.41 11.72
CA VAL A 139 -15.44 14.10 11.10
C VAL A 139 -14.23 13.27 11.52
N ALA A 140 -13.05 13.88 11.56
CA ALA A 140 -11.83 13.18 11.98
C ALA A 140 -11.95 12.65 13.40
N ASP A 141 -12.45 13.44 14.34
CA ASP A 141 -12.70 13.02 15.74
C ASP A 141 -13.59 11.77 15.80
N GLN A 142 -14.65 11.72 15.01
CA GLN A 142 -15.54 10.57 14.96
C GLN A 142 -14.87 9.32 14.37
N ILE A 143 -14.10 9.46 13.28
CA ILE A 143 -13.37 8.34 12.67
C ILE A 143 -12.31 7.80 13.63
N ILE A 144 -11.56 8.68 14.32
CA ILE A 144 -10.59 8.31 15.35
C ILE A 144 -11.31 7.52 16.47
N GLN A 145 -12.45 8.04 16.94
CA GLN A 145 -13.24 7.36 17.97
C GLN A 145 -13.74 5.99 17.54
N ILE A 146 -14.21 5.82 16.30
CA ILE A 146 -14.66 4.53 15.74
C ILE A 146 -13.51 3.52 15.72
N ARG A 147 -12.26 3.97 15.50
CA ARG A 147 -11.08 3.11 15.44
C ARG A 147 -10.36 2.97 16.79
N THR A 148 -10.85 3.64 17.83
CA THR A 148 -10.36 3.44 19.20
C THR A 148 -10.78 2.07 19.69
N GLY A 149 -9.82 1.27 20.16
CA GLY A 149 -10.11 -0.08 20.67
C GLY A 149 -10.40 -1.14 19.61
N ASP A 150 -9.99 -0.92 18.35
CA ASP A 150 -10.20 -1.83 17.23
C ASP A 150 -9.36 -3.13 17.28
N GLY A 151 -8.62 -3.37 18.35
CA GLY A 151 -7.74 -4.52 18.54
C GLY A 151 -6.29 -4.31 18.13
N SER A 152 -5.98 -3.24 17.38
CA SER A 152 -4.61 -2.98 16.90
C SER A 152 -3.59 -2.67 18.00
N GLY A 153 -4.05 -2.12 19.14
CA GLY A 153 -3.19 -1.81 20.29
C GLY A 153 -2.99 -2.97 21.28
N VAL A 154 -3.53 -4.14 21.00
CA VAL A 154 -3.35 -5.32 21.86
C VAL A 154 -1.90 -5.80 21.76
N THR A 155 -1.32 -6.22 22.90
CA THR A 155 0.00 -6.85 22.91
C THR A 155 -0.02 -8.12 22.07
N PRO A 156 0.85 -8.26 21.05
CA PRO A 156 0.88 -9.45 20.23
C PRO A 156 1.14 -10.72 21.05
N PRO A 157 0.29 -11.75 20.95
CA PRO A 157 0.57 -13.03 21.59
C PRO A 157 1.85 -13.65 21.04
N VAL A 158 2.58 -14.34 21.89
CA VAL A 158 3.82 -15.02 21.49
C VAL A 158 3.48 -16.23 20.62
N PHE A 159 4.04 -16.27 19.41
CA PHE A 159 3.96 -17.46 18.55
C PHE A 159 4.96 -18.51 18.99
N ILE A 160 4.49 -19.75 19.17
CA ILE A 160 5.33 -20.89 19.56
C ILE A 160 5.33 -21.88 18.39
N PRO A 161 6.48 -22.06 17.68
CA PRO A 161 6.60 -23.07 16.63
C PRO A 161 6.39 -24.49 17.15
N ILE A 162 5.69 -25.34 16.40
CA ILE A 162 5.50 -26.75 16.78
C ILE A 162 6.52 -27.71 16.18
N ASN A 163 7.40 -27.22 15.36
CA ASN A 163 8.60 -27.91 14.87
C ASN A 163 8.33 -29.18 14.05
N VAL A 164 7.30 -29.15 13.20
CA VAL A 164 6.98 -30.22 12.24
C VAL A 164 7.18 -29.70 10.81
N PRO A 165 7.47 -30.59 9.82
CA PRO A 165 7.56 -30.18 8.41
C PRO A 165 6.28 -29.50 7.94
N GLY A 166 6.42 -28.42 7.18
CA GLY A 166 5.30 -27.60 6.72
C GLY A 166 4.94 -26.44 7.63
N ASP A 167 5.23 -26.53 8.94
CA ASP A 167 4.91 -25.45 9.88
C ASP A 167 5.99 -24.39 9.97
N TYR A 168 5.54 -23.14 10.17
CA TYR A 168 6.39 -21.97 10.28
C TYR A 168 7.36 -22.10 11.48
N GLN A 169 8.64 -21.92 11.17
CA GLN A 169 9.72 -21.81 12.14
C GLN A 169 10.28 -20.38 12.09
N LEU A 170 10.81 -19.90 13.22
CA LEU A 170 11.57 -18.65 13.23
C LEU A 170 12.75 -18.77 12.26
N THR A 171 12.94 -17.75 11.42
CA THR A 171 13.85 -17.82 10.28
C THR A 171 15.22 -17.23 10.57
N PRO A 172 16.29 -17.85 10.04
CA PRO A 172 17.64 -17.30 10.16
C PRO A 172 17.79 -15.97 9.38
N PRO A 173 18.82 -15.15 9.69
CA PRO A 173 19.85 -15.39 10.73
C PRO A 173 19.40 -14.94 12.11
N ASN A 174 18.37 -14.11 12.22
CA ASN A 174 18.04 -13.41 13.46
C ASN A 174 17.06 -14.17 14.37
N PHE A 175 16.35 -15.17 13.84
CA PHE A 175 15.31 -15.90 14.55
C PHE A 175 14.35 -14.97 15.32
N ALA A 176 13.98 -13.86 14.66
CA ALA A 176 13.11 -12.84 15.23
C ALA A 176 11.73 -13.43 15.58
N ALA A 177 11.16 -12.95 16.69
CA ALA A 177 9.80 -13.33 17.08
C ALA A 177 8.79 -12.99 15.97
N ALA A 178 7.77 -13.84 15.83
CA ALA A 178 6.71 -13.63 14.84
C ALA A 178 5.98 -12.32 15.09
N VAL A 179 5.72 -11.56 14.03
CA VAL A 179 5.12 -10.24 14.09
C VAL A 179 3.62 -10.29 13.78
N PHE A 180 2.86 -9.30 14.26
CA PHE A 180 1.43 -9.12 13.95
C PHE A 180 0.54 -10.32 14.29
N THR A 181 0.90 -11.12 15.27
CA THR A 181 0.15 -12.31 15.72
C THR A 181 -1.26 -11.98 16.25
N HIS A 182 -1.53 -10.74 16.62
CA HIS A 182 -2.83 -10.22 17.03
C HIS A 182 -3.66 -9.66 15.87
N TRP A 183 -3.05 -9.44 14.70
CA TRP A 183 -3.67 -8.74 13.57
C TRP A 183 -4.91 -9.44 13.00
N PRO A 184 -5.06 -10.78 13.05
CA PRO A 184 -6.30 -11.47 12.72
C PRO A 184 -7.54 -11.00 13.49
N ASN A 185 -7.34 -10.41 14.66
CA ASN A 185 -8.40 -9.95 15.56
C ASN A 185 -8.64 -8.43 15.48
N VAL A 186 -7.94 -7.72 14.61
CA VAL A 186 -8.21 -6.30 14.35
C VAL A 186 -9.54 -6.18 13.62
N THR A 187 -10.41 -5.29 14.10
CA THR A 187 -11.70 -5.02 13.45
C THR A 187 -11.48 -4.54 12.01
N PRO A 188 -12.00 -5.23 10.99
CA PRO A 188 -11.90 -4.79 9.61
C PRO A 188 -12.52 -3.41 9.36
N PHE A 189 -12.12 -2.78 8.28
CA PHE A 189 -12.66 -1.48 7.85
C PHE A 189 -13.94 -1.65 7.03
N ALA A 190 -13.98 -2.65 6.15
CA ALA A 190 -15.06 -2.92 5.22
C ALA A 190 -15.60 -4.36 5.32
N LEU A 191 -14.71 -5.34 5.48
CA LEU A 191 -15.08 -6.75 5.55
C LEU A 191 -15.91 -7.06 6.80
N PHE A 192 -16.73 -8.09 6.72
CA PHE A 192 -17.51 -8.59 7.87
C PHE A 192 -16.64 -9.36 8.86
N SER A 193 -15.59 -10.01 8.39
CA SER A 193 -14.62 -10.73 9.22
C SER A 193 -13.26 -10.83 8.49
N ALA A 194 -12.18 -11.04 9.26
CA ALA A 194 -10.86 -11.30 8.72
C ALA A 194 -10.81 -12.54 7.80
N SER A 195 -11.64 -13.55 8.08
CA SER A 195 -11.70 -14.82 7.34
C SER A 195 -12.60 -14.81 6.10
N GLN A 196 -13.26 -13.68 5.77
CA GLN A 196 -14.26 -13.61 4.70
C GLN A 196 -13.74 -14.10 3.34
N PHE A 197 -12.48 -13.84 3.03
CA PHE A 197 -11.82 -14.24 1.79
C PHE A 197 -10.58 -15.08 2.04
N ARG A 198 -10.54 -15.83 3.16
CA ARG A 198 -9.43 -16.74 3.45
C ARG A 198 -9.27 -17.73 2.30
N PRO A 199 -8.08 -17.82 1.67
CA PRO A 199 -7.85 -18.80 0.61
C PRO A 199 -7.90 -20.24 1.13
N ASP A 200 -8.03 -21.20 0.21
CA ASP A 200 -7.89 -22.62 0.53
C ASP A 200 -6.52 -22.90 1.19
N PRO A 201 -6.34 -24.05 1.89
CA PRO A 201 -5.06 -24.42 2.47
C PRO A 201 -3.92 -24.47 1.43
N PRO A 202 -2.66 -24.26 1.87
CA PRO A 202 -1.50 -24.42 0.99
C PRO A 202 -1.43 -25.86 0.45
N PRO A 203 -0.75 -26.07 -0.71
CA PRO A 203 -0.63 -27.42 -1.29
C PRO A 203 0.12 -28.37 -0.35
N ALA A 204 -0.26 -29.66 -0.38
CA ALA A 204 0.44 -30.70 0.37
C ALA A 204 1.92 -30.75 -0.04
N LEU A 205 2.82 -31.03 0.91
CA LEU A 205 4.28 -31.06 0.68
C LEU A 205 4.68 -32.08 -0.40
N THR A 206 3.93 -33.15 -0.56
CA THR A 206 4.14 -34.18 -1.59
C THR A 206 3.48 -33.88 -2.93
N SER A 207 2.83 -32.73 -3.07
CA SER A 207 2.13 -32.38 -4.32
C SER A 207 3.09 -31.84 -5.39
N GLN A 208 2.71 -32.03 -6.66
CA GLN A 208 3.47 -31.49 -7.80
C GLN A 208 3.56 -29.96 -7.76
N THR A 209 2.52 -29.27 -7.29
CA THR A 209 2.52 -27.81 -7.14
C THR A 209 3.59 -27.37 -6.15
N TYR A 210 3.66 -28.00 -4.98
CA TYR A 210 4.70 -27.70 -4.01
C TYR A 210 6.09 -28.00 -4.57
N THR A 211 6.31 -29.17 -5.19
CA THR A 211 7.57 -29.55 -5.81
C THR A 211 8.06 -28.53 -6.84
N ASN A 212 7.17 -28.10 -7.73
CA ASN A 212 7.52 -27.14 -8.76
C ASN A 212 7.94 -25.79 -8.17
N ASP A 213 7.16 -25.26 -7.25
CA ASP A 213 7.38 -23.96 -6.66
C ASP A 213 8.57 -23.96 -5.68
N PHE A 214 8.79 -25.09 -4.98
CA PHE A 214 9.98 -25.31 -4.17
C PHE A 214 11.25 -25.24 -5.03
N ASN A 215 11.30 -25.99 -6.12
CA ASN A 215 12.45 -26.02 -7.03
C ASN A 215 12.66 -24.69 -7.76
N GLU A 216 11.58 -23.96 -8.07
CA GLU A 216 11.66 -22.62 -8.65
C GLU A 216 12.36 -21.65 -7.68
N VAL A 217 11.88 -21.52 -6.46
CA VAL A 217 12.46 -20.58 -5.48
C VAL A 217 13.87 -21.00 -5.06
N LYS A 218 14.13 -22.30 -4.92
CA LYS A 218 15.48 -22.83 -4.66
C LYS A 218 16.47 -22.44 -5.75
N THR A 219 16.02 -22.46 -6.99
CA THR A 219 16.85 -22.17 -8.17
C THR A 219 17.06 -20.69 -8.39
N LEU A 220 16.00 -19.85 -8.27
CA LEU A 220 16.04 -18.44 -8.64
C LEU A 220 16.32 -17.51 -7.45
N GLY A 221 15.98 -17.93 -6.23
CA GLY A 221 15.99 -17.09 -5.03
C GLY A 221 17.32 -16.84 -4.32
N PRO A 222 18.41 -17.62 -4.56
CA PRO A 222 19.70 -17.33 -3.92
C PRO A 222 20.39 -16.09 -4.49
N PRO A 223 21.27 -15.43 -3.68
CA PRO A 223 22.09 -14.33 -4.18
C PRO A 223 22.96 -14.74 -5.36
N ARG A 224 22.92 -13.93 -6.42
CA ARG A 224 23.71 -14.17 -7.64
C ARG A 224 23.46 -15.54 -8.26
N SER A 225 22.24 -16.05 -8.18
CA SER A 225 21.89 -17.31 -8.83
C SER A 225 22.28 -17.29 -10.30
N PRO A 226 23.06 -18.28 -10.78
CA PRO A 226 23.42 -18.36 -12.21
C PRO A 226 22.22 -18.68 -13.11
N ALA A 227 21.11 -19.14 -12.54
CA ALA A 227 19.86 -19.41 -13.25
C ALA A 227 18.96 -18.18 -13.40
N ALA A 228 19.17 -17.15 -12.57
CA ALA A 228 18.41 -15.90 -12.63
C ALA A 228 19.11 -14.88 -13.53
N THR A 229 18.34 -14.18 -14.37
CA THR A 229 18.85 -13.05 -15.14
C THR A 229 19.17 -11.86 -14.22
N SER A 230 20.00 -10.92 -14.69
CA SER A 230 20.31 -9.70 -13.93
C SER A 230 19.05 -8.87 -13.62
N ASP A 231 18.07 -8.86 -14.52
CA ASP A 231 16.80 -8.16 -14.29
C ASP A 231 15.94 -8.87 -13.22
N GLN A 232 15.90 -10.20 -13.20
CA GLN A 232 15.20 -10.96 -12.15
C GLN A 232 15.81 -10.70 -10.76
N GLN A 233 17.14 -10.65 -10.67
CA GLN A 233 17.83 -10.30 -9.43
C GLN A 233 17.50 -8.86 -9.00
N LEU A 234 17.50 -7.90 -9.94
CA LEU A 234 17.11 -6.53 -9.69
C LEU A 234 15.66 -6.42 -9.21
N ILE A 235 14.72 -7.12 -9.86
CA ILE A 235 13.29 -7.19 -9.46
C ILE A 235 13.17 -7.70 -8.02
N GLY A 236 13.91 -8.75 -7.65
CA GLY A 236 13.88 -9.32 -6.30
C GLY A 236 14.26 -8.32 -5.21
N VAL A 237 15.21 -7.43 -5.50
CA VAL A 237 15.65 -6.39 -4.55
C VAL A 237 14.74 -5.17 -4.63
N PHE A 238 14.32 -4.74 -5.82
CA PHE A 238 13.55 -3.51 -6.06
C PHE A 238 12.31 -3.40 -5.17
N TRP A 239 11.53 -4.48 -5.10
CA TRP A 239 10.25 -4.54 -4.37
C TRP A 239 10.39 -4.92 -2.89
N ASN A 240 11.61 -4.97 -2.35
CA ASN A 240 11.83 -5.39 -0.94
C ASN A 240 11.51 -4.28 0.09
N GLY A 241 10.91 -3.18 -0.33
CA GLY A 241 10.39 -2.12 0.54
C GLY A 241 8.98 -2.38 1.05
N ALA A 242 8.41 -1.39 1.72
CA ALA A 242 7.06 -1.43 2.25
C ALA A 242 6.04 -1.33 1.10
N ILE A 243 5.51 -2.46 0.67
CA ILE A 243 4.70 -2.58 -0.56
C ILE A 243 3.47 -1.65 -0.58
N GLN A 244 2.84 -1.36 0.55
CA GLN A 244 1.73 -0.42 0.64
C GLN A 244 2.14 1.02 0.31
N ASN A 245 3.39 1.42 0.60
CA ASN A 245 3.90 2.74 0.25
C ASN A 245 3.99 2.91 -1.26
N TYR A 246 4.52 1.91 -1.96
CA TYR A 246 4.58 1.92 -3.43
C TYR A 246 3.20 2.12 -4.05
N TRP A 247 2.16 1.44 -3.55
CA TRP A 247 0.80 1.58 -4.10
C TRP A 247 0.18 2.95 -3.80
N ASN A 248 0.51 3.56 -2.67
CA ASN A 248 0.10 4.94 -2.39
C ASN A 248 0.84 5.96 -3.28
N GLU A 249 2.12 5.75 -3.60
CA GLU A 249 2.86 6.58 -4.56
C GLU A 249 2.37 6.43 -6.01
N ILE A 250 2.01 5.21 -6.42
CA ILE A 250 1.38 4.97 -7.73
C ILE A 250 0.04 5.70 -7.81
N ALA A 251 -0.79 5.61 -6.78
CA ALA A 251 -2.07 6.33 -6.70
C ALA A 251 -1.87 7.86 -6.73
N GLN A 252 -0.86 8.36 -6.02
CA GLN A 252 -0.48 9.77 -6.01
C GLN A 252 -0.07 10.24 -7.41
N THR A 253 0.79 9.48 -8.10
CA THR A 253 1.21 9.75 -9.47
C THR A 253 0.02 9.77 -10.42
N ALA A 254 -0.90 8.82 -10.28
CA ALA A 254 -2.12 8.76 -11.10
C ALA A 254 -3.07 9.92 -10.82
N ALA A 255 -3.30 10.26 -9.54
CA ALA A 255 -4.16 11.38 -9.14
C ALA A 255 -3.65 12.72 -9.70
N LEU A 256 -2.35 12.99 -9.59
CA LEU A 256 -1.71 14.19 -10.13
C LEU A 256 -1.76 14.23 -11.66
N SER A 257 -1.43 13.11 -12.33
CA SER A 257 -1.45 13.01 -13.79
C SER A 257 -2.85 13.22 -14.37
N LYS A 258 -3.89 12.77 -13.67
CA LYS A 258 -5.31 12.92 -14.07
C LYS A 258 -5.94 14.20 -13.54
N GLN A 259 -5.20 15.01 -12.79
CA GLN A 259 -5.69 16.27 -12.21
C GLN A 259 -7.01 16.08 -11.43
N LEU A 260 -7.05 15.06 -10.57
CA LEU A 260 -8.25 14.76 -9.79
C LEU A 260 -8.61 15.95 -8.90
N THR A 261 -9.89 16.23 -8.77
CA THR A 261 -10.42 17.16 -7.77
C THR A 261 -10.19 16.59 -6.35
N THR A 262 -10.29 17.44 -5.34
CA THR A 262 -10.18 17.01 -3.93
C THR A 262 -11.17 15.90 -3.59
N ALA A 263 -12.42 16.00 -4.05
CA ALA A 263 -13.43 14.96 -3.84
C ALA A 263 -13.07 13.63 -4.55
N GLN A 264 -12.60 13.69 -5.78
CA GLN A 264 -12.16 12.50 -6.51
C GLN A 264 -10.93 11.86 -5.87
N ALA A 265 -9.94 12.67 -5.48
CA ALA A 265 -8.74 12.18 -4.79
C ALA A 265 -9.10 11.55 -3.43
N ALA A 266 -9.95 12.19 -2.63
CA ALA A 266 -10.42 11.66 -1.36
C ALA A 266 -11.07 10.28 -1.53
N ARG A 267 -11.95 10.11 -2.53
CA ARG A 267 -12.59 8.83 -2.85
C ARG A 267 -11.57 7.78 -3.30
N LEU A 268 -10.64 8.13 -4.19
CA LEU A 268 -9.59 7.21 -4.67
C LEU A 268 -8.76 6.65 -3.51
N PHE A 269 -8.20 7.56 -2.68
CA PHE A 269 -7.32 7.14 -1.59
C PHE A 269 -8.07 6.41 -0.48
N ALA A 270 -9.34 6.73 -0.24
CA ALA A 270 -10.17 5.98 0.70
C ALA A 270 -10.42 4.55 0.19
N LEU A 271 -10.88 4.36 -1.05
CA LEU A 271 -11.05 3.03 -1.65
C LEU A 271 -9.76 2.21 -1.60
N LEU A 272 -8.63 2.82 -1.98
CA LEU A 272 -7.34 2.16 -1.95
C LEU A 272 -6.98 1.70 -0.54
N ASN A 273 -6.96 2.62 0.42
CA ASN A 273 -6.39 2.32 1.72
C ASN A 273 -7.33 1.48 2.61
N LEU A 274 -8.65 1.58 2.45
CA LEU A 274 -9.60 0.65 3.05
C LEU A 274 -9.38 -0.78 2.52
N SER A 275 -9.17 -0.92 1.21
CA SER A 275 -8.86 -2.23 0.60
C SER A 275 -7.53 -2.79 1.09
N LEU A 276 -6.47 -1.98 1.15
CA LEU A 276 -5.16 -2.43 1.62
C LEU A 276 -5.18 -2.84 3.09
N ALA A 277 -5.88 -2.08 3.95
CA ALA A 277 -5.98 -2.40 5.37
C ALA A 277 -6.70 -3.74 5.60
N ASP A 278 -7.82 -3.96 4.93
CA ASP A 278 -8.57 -5.20 5.06
C ASP A 278 -7.86 -6.40 4.40
N THR A 279 -7.13 -6.17 3.31
CA THR A 279 -6.26 -7.19 2.72
C THR A 279 -5.20 -7.65 3.73
N VAL A 280 -4.61 -6.73 4.49
CA VAL A 280 -3.60 -7.06 5.52
C VAL A 280 -4.23 -7.82 6.68
N ILE A 281 -5.40 -7.43 7.14
CA ILE A 281 -6.13 -8.17 8.19
C ILE A 281 -6.44 -9.59 7.72
N ALA A 282 -6.94 -9.73 6.49
CA ALA A 282 -7.33 -11.02 5.93
C ALA A 282 -6.13 -11.95 5.66
N PHE A 283 -5.00 -11.40 5.17
CA PHE A 283 -3.85 -12.28 4.98
C PHE A 283 -3.17 -12.69 6.30
N TYR A 284 -3.19 -11.85 7.35
CA TYR A 284 -2.68 -12.28 8.66
C TYR A 284 -3.59 -13.32 9.31
N ASP A 285 -4.91 -13.25 9.11
CA ASP A 285 -5.82 -14.31 9.49
C ASP A 285 -5.44 -15.64 8.83
N ALA A 286 -5.23 -15.66 7.53
CA ALA A 286 -4.82 -16.86 6.80
C ALA A 286 -3.41 -17.33 7.21
N LYS A 287 -2.44 -16.40 7.38
CA LYS A 287 -1.07 -16.72 7.80
C LYS A 287 -1.03 -17.46 9.14
N TYR A 288 -1.76 -16.97 10.15
CA TYR A 288 -1.79 -17.58 11.47
C TYR A 288 -2.80 -18.72 11.60
N THR A 289 -3.66 -18.94 10.60
CA THR A 289 -4.49 -20.14 10.49
C THR A 289 -3.69 -21.32 9.93
N TYR A 290 -2.87 -21.07 8.89
CA TYR A 290 -2.16 -22.15 8.18
C TYR A 290 -0.72 -22.33 8.64
N THR A 291 -0.11 -21.34 9.28
CA THR A 291 1.26 -21.37 9.82
C THR A 291 2.32 -21.97 8.90
N PHE A 292 2.23 -21.73 7.58
CA PHE A 292 3.07 -22.40 6.60
C PHE A 292 4.52 -21.87 6.61
N TRP A 293 5.48 -22.78 6.53
CA TRP A 293 6.90 -22.46 6.59
C TRP A 293 7.41 -21.62 5.42
N ARG A 294 8.52 -20.92 5.66
CA ARG A 294 9.21 -20.11 4.64
C ARG A 294 10.14 -20.96 3.78
N PRO A 295 10.43 -20.55 2.51
CA PRO A 295 11.36 -21.27 1.63
C PRO A 295 12.71 -21.57 2.30
N VAL A 296 13.27 -20.63 3.08
CA VAL A 296 14.55 -20.85 3.75
C VAL A 296 14.51 -22.03 4.73
N THR A 297 13.40 -22.24 5.42
CA THR A 297 13.23 -23.39 6.32
C THR A 297 12.97 -24.66 5.51
N ALA A 298 12.04 -24.62 4.58
CA ALA A 298 11.66 -25.75 3.73
C ALA A 298 12.85 -26.31 2.94
N ILE A 299 13.62 -25.43 2.28
CA ILE A 299 14.75 -25.85 1.44
C ILE A 299 15.89 -26.45 2.28
N ARG A 300 16.12 -25.93 3.49
CA ARG A 300 17.15 -26.47 4.38
C ARG A 300 16.77 -27.80 5.00
N ALA A 301 15.49 -28.08 5.14
CA ALA A 301 14.94 -29.26 5.81
C ALA A 301 14.12 -30.17 4.86
N ALA A 302 14.40 -30.12 3.56
CA ALA A 302 13.62 -30.88 2.56
C ALA A 302 13.76 -32.40 2.70
N ASP A 303 14.75 -32.90 3.41
CA ASP A 303 14.87 -34.32 3.77
C ASP A 303 13.79 -34.79 4.79
N MET A 304 12.99 -33.85 5.31
CA MET A 304 11.94 -34.12 6.30
C MET A 304 10.51 -33.99 5.73
N ASP A 305 10.34 -33.57 4.46
CA ASP A 305 9.02 -33.24 3.88
C ASP A 305 8.31 -34.41 3.21
N ASP A 306 8.89 -35.61 3.27
CA ASP A 306 8.39 -36.84 2.63
C ASP A 306 8.19 -36.73 1.12
N ASN A 307 8.90 -35.78 0.44
CA ASN A 307 8.83 -35.56 -0.98
C ASN A 307 10.16 -35.90 -1.67
N PRO A 308 10.26 -36.98 -2.42
CA PRO A 308 11.51 -37.40 -3.04
C PRO A 308 12.00 -36.44 -4.15
N ASP A 309 11.12 -35.56 -4.67
CA ASP A 309 11.42 -34.63 -5.75
C ASP A 309 11.88 -33.25 -5.23
N THR A 310 11.96 -33.05 -3.91
CA THR A 310 12.60 -31.93 -3.26
C THR A 310 13.92 -32.35 -2.64
N GLN A 311 14.97 -31.59 -2.88
CA GLN A 311 16.29 -31.91 -2.35
C GLN A 311 16.76 -30.81 -1.38
N PRO A 312 17.30 -31.13 -0.20
CA PRO A 312 17.76 -30.16 0.76
C PRO A 312 18.97 -29.35 0.26
N ASP A 313 19.04 -28.11 0.69
CA ASP A 313 20.24 -27.28 0.65
C ASP A 313 20.42 -26.60 2.00
N PRO A 314 21.23 -27.18 2.90
CA PRO A 314 21.45 -26.63 4.25
C PRO A 314 22.04 -25.22 4.26
N ASN A 315 22.64 -24.78 3.14
CA ASN A 315 23.27 -23.47 2.99
C ASN A 315 22.38 -22.47 2.25
N PHE A 316 21.15 -22.84 1.87
CA PHE A 316 20.26 -21.93 1.16
C PHE A 316 20.09 -20.61 1.94
N LEU A 317 20.29 -19.51 1.24
CA LEU A 317 20.02 -18.15 1.70
C LEU A 317 19.17 -17.44 0.65
N PRO A 318 18.14 -16.67 1.05
CA PRO A 318 17.42 -15.81 0.13
C PRO A 318 18.28 -14.64 -0.34
N GLU A 319 18.00 -14.06 -1.53
CA GLU A 319 18.69 -12.86 -2.05
C GLU A 319 18.71 -11.72 -1.03
N THR A 320 17.65 -11.54 -0.29
CA THR A 320 17.53 -10.53 0.77
C THR A 320 18.33 -10.83 2.04
N LYS A 321 18.93 -12.02 2.14
CA LYS A 321 19.69 -12.52 3.30
C LYS A 321 18.89 -12.67 4.60
N THR A 322 17.74 -12.04 4.69
CA THR A 322 16.79 -12.12 5.81
C THR A 322 15.42 -12.49 5.29
N THR A 323 14.57 -13.04 6.13
CA THR A 323 13.18 -13.39 5.80
C THR A 323 12.25 -12.67 6.76
N ALA A 324 11.07 -12.26 6.27
CA ALA A 324 10.06 -11.66 7.12
C ALA A 324 9.64 -12.61 8.25
N ALA A 325 9.47 -12.07 9.45
CA ALA A 325 9.19 -12.82 10.65
C ALA A 325 7.69 -13.14 10.80
N ASP A 326 7.12 -13.79 9.79
CA ASP A 326 5.73 -14.27 9.75
C ASP A 326 5.60 -15.49 8.83
N PRO A 327 4.53 -16.30 8.94
CA PRO A 327 4.30 -17.45 8.06
C PRO A 327 4.30 -17.08 6.58
N SER A 328 4.67 -18.04 5.70
CA SER A 328 4.83 -17.78 4.27
C SER A 328 3.50 -17.54 3.56
N TYR A 329 2.52 -18.40 3.77
CA TYR A 329 1.26 -18.45 3.04
C TYR A 329 0.12 -17.70 3.74
N PRO A 330 -0.67 -16.87 3.01
CA PRO A 330 -0.45 -16.38 1.64
C PRO A 330 0.56 -15.23 1.55
N GLY A 331 1.02 -14.92 0.33
CA GLY A 331 2.04 -13.92 0.09
C GLY A 331 1.53 -12.48 0.16
N ALA A 332 2.07 -11.70 1.09
CA ALA A 332 1.65 -10.32 1.36
C ALA A 332 1.84 -9.37 0.17
N HIS A 333 2.98 -9.46 -0.55
CA HIS A 333 3.25 -8.61 -1.71
C HIS A 333 2.25 -8.88 -2.84
N GLY A 334 1.93 -10.16 -3.11
CA GLY A 334 0.88 -10.52 -4.07
C GLY A 334 -0.48 -9.97 -3.67
N ALA A 335 -0.84 -10.08 -2.38
CA ALA A 335 -2.13 -9.63 -1.87
C ALA A 335 -2.30 -8.09 -1.97
N ILE A 336 -1.36 -7.34 -1.42
CA ILE A 336 -1.41 -5.87 -1.42
C ILE A 336 -1.34 -5.32 -2.83
N SER A 337 -0.47 -5.91 -3.70
CA SER A 337 -0.31 -5.42 -5.06
C SER A 337 -1.53 -5.71 -5.93
N ALA A 338 -2.13 -6.89 -5.80
CA ALA A 338 -3.36 -7.20 -6.52
C ALA A 338 -4.52 -6.29 -6.08
N ALA A 339 -4.67 -6.04 -4.78
CA ALA A 339 -5.68 -5.13 -4.27
C ALA A 339 -5.46 -3.69 -4.77
N GLY A 340 -4.22 -3.18 -4.70
CA GLY A 340 -3.89 -1.85 -5.19
C GLY A 340 -4.17 -1.67 -6.69
N ALA A 341 -3.70 -2.62 -7.52
CA ALA A 341 -3.94 -2.60 -8.96
C ALA A 341 -5.44 -2.67 -9.31
N ALA A 342 -6.19 -3.55 -8.63
CA ALA A 342 -7.62 -3.71 -8.88
C ALA A 342 -8.42 -2.44 -8.53
N VAL A 343 -8.12 -1.79 -7.40
CA VAL A 343 -8.77 -0.52 -7.01
C VAL A 343 -8.46 0.57 -8.03
N LEU A 344 -7.18 0.75 -8.41
CA LEU A 344 -6.78 1.79 -9.36
C LEU A 344 -7.42 1.55 -10.73
N ALA A 345 -7.35 0.32 -11.25
CA ALA A 345 -7.95 -0.03 -12.54
C ALA A 345 -9.47 0.20 -12.54
N SER A 346 -10.16 -0.16 -11.45
CA SER A 346 -11.60 0.07 -11.30
C SER A 346 -11.94 1.57 -11.21
N PHE A 347 -11.20 2.34 -10.42
CA PHE A 347 -11.45 3.77 -10.24
C PHE A 347 -11.28 4.56 -11.54
N PHE A 348 -10.21 4.26 -12.31
CA PHE A 348 -9.93 4.94 -13.58
C PHE A 348 -10.67 4.34 -14.79
N GLY A 349 -11.34 3.20 -14.62
CA GLY A 349 -12.00 2.47 -15.70
C GLY A 349 -11.05 1.86 -16.73
N THR A 350 -9.75 1.77 -16.39
CA THR A 350 -8.70 1.19 -17.25
C THR A 350 -7.52 0.73 -16.41
N ASP A 351 -6.91 -0.38 -16.83
CA ASP A 351 -5.64 -0.85 -16.28
C ASP A 351 -4.43 -0.14 -16.91
N GLN A 352 -4.61 0.44 -18.10
CA GLN A 352 -3.52 1.07 -18.86
C GLN A 352 -3.19 2.46 -18.31
N PHE A 353 -2.04 2.54 -17.64
CA PHE A 353 -1.50 3.77 -17.10
C PHE A 353 0.04 3.68 -17.06
N SER A 354 0.71 4.62 -17.74
CA SER A 354 2.18 4.65 -17.77
C SER A 354 2.72 5.47 -16.60
N PHE A 355 3.64 4.90 -15.84
CA PHE A 355 4.29 5.57 -14.71
C PHE A 355 5.68 5.02 -14.44
N ASN A 356 6.45 5.79 -13.69
CA ASN A 356 7.73 5.37 -13.15
C ASN A 356 7.60 5.19 -11.63
N LEU A 357 8.33 4.23 -11.10
CA LEU A 357 8.39 3.93 -9.68
C LEU A 357 9.84 3.83 -9.25
N THR A 358 10.18 4.44 -8.12
CA THR A 358 11.53 4.40 -7.54
C THR A 358 11.57 3.44 -6.36
N SER A 359 12.62 2.64 -6.25
CA SER A 359 12.78 1.70 -5.14
C SER A 359 12.99 2.42 -3.80
N GLU A 360 12.29 1.98 -2.76
CA GLU A 360 12.53 2.44 -1.39
C GLU A 360 13.86 1.96 -0.81
N VAL A 361 14.33 0.80 -1.26
CA VAL A 361 15.47 0.09 -0.65
C VAL A 361 16.71 0.08 -1.53
N PHE A 362 16.57 0.48 -2.79
CA PHE A 362 17.68 0.54 -3.73
C PHE A 362 17.77 1.93 -4.36
N ALA A 363 18.47 2.82 -3.68
CA ALA A 363 18.54 4.25 -4.00
C ALA A 363 18.88 4.50 -5.47
N GLY A 364 18.10 5.36 -6.13
CA GLY A 364 18.31 5.79 -7.52
C GLY A 364 17.86 4.78 -8.58
N VAL A 365 17.39 3.60 -8.21
CA VAL A 365 16.84 2.62 -9.15
C VAL A 365 15.37 2.90 -9.39
N GLN A 366 15.03 3.06 -10.67
CA GLN A 366 13.68 3.33 -11.15
C GLN A 366 13.26 2.26 -12.15
N ARG A 367 11.98 1.89 -12.13
CA ARG A 367 11.36 1.00 -13.11
C ARG A 367 10.13 1.67 -13.72
N SER A 368 9.88 1.36 -15.00
CA SER A 368 8.76 1.93 -15.76
C SER A 368 7.71 0.87 -16.03
N PHE A 369 6.46 1.24 -15.87
CA PHE A 369 5.31 0.38 -16.09
C PHE A 369 4.31 1.04 -17.03
N THR A 370 3.56 0.23 -17.76
CA THR A 370 2.50 0.69 -18.68
C THR A 370 1.10 0.34 -18.19
N SER A 371 1.00 -0.43 -17.10
CA SER A 371 -0.26 -0.83 -16.49
C SER A 371 -0.11 -1.07 -14.99
N PHE A 372 -1.21 -0.94 -14.24
CA PHE A 372 -1.25 -1.28 -12.82
C PHE A 372 -1.03 -2.78 -12.61
N SER A 373 -1.66 -3.63 -13.44
CA SER A 373 -1.49 -5.08 -13.39
C SER A 373 -0.05 -5.52 -13.67
N GLY A 374 0.66 -4.84 -14.57
CA GLY A 374 2.06 -5.10 -14.85
C GLY A 374 2.97 -4.87 -13.64
N ALA A 375 2.76 -3.78 -12.91
CA ALA A 375 3.47 -3.51 -11.66
C ALA A 375 3.12 -4.54 -10.57
N SER A 376 1.85 -4.92 -10.46
CA SER A 376 1.39 -5.95 -9.52
C SER A 376 2.03 -7.31 -9.81
N GLN A 377 2.10 -7.70 -11.09
CA GLN A 377 2.73 -8.95 -11.50
C GLN A 377 4.24 -8.95 -11.23
N GLU A 378 4.92 -7.82 -11.41
CA GLU A 378 6.35 -7.73 -11.09
C GLU A 378 6.58 -7.80 -9.57
N ALA A 379 5.77 -7.12 -8.77
CA ALA A 379 5.81 -7.22 -7.30
C ALA A 379 5.54 -8.66 -6.83
N PHE A 380 4.63 -9.38 -7.47
CA PHE A 380 4.35 -10.80 -7.22
C PHE A 380 5.60 -11.66 -7.46
N VAL A 381 6.21 -11.62 -8.65
CA VAL A 381 7.36 -12.47 -8.97
C VAL A 381 8.62 -12.07 -8.24
N SER A 382 8.70 -10.82 -7.79
CA SER A 382 9.84 -10.32 -7.01
C SER A 382 10.14 -11.18 -5.79
N ARG A 383 9.09 -11.74 -5.17
CA ARG A 383 9.25 -12.52 -3.93
C ARG A 383 9.83 -13.91 -4.16
N ILE A 384 9.64 -14.45 -5.37
CA ILE A 384 10.26 -15.70 -5.81
C ILE A 384 11.76 -15.44 -6.06
N TYR A 385 12.08 -14.38 -6.83
CA TYR A 385 13.45 -13.97 -7.11
C TYR A 385 14.22 -13.49 -5.87
N ALA A 386 13.50 -13.00 -4.87
CA ALA A 386 14.08 -12.66 -3.57
C ALA A 386 14.27 -13.87 -2.63
N GLY A 387 13.80 -15.07 -3.00
CA GLY A 387 13.86 -16.27 -2.16
C GLY A 387 12.93 -16.24 -0.94
N GLN A 388 11.89 -15.41 -0.97
CA GLN A 388 11.03 -15.11 0.19
C GLN A 388 9.76 -15.95 0.25
N HIS A 389 9.22 -16.35 -0.91
CA HIS A 389 7.93 -17.01 -1.03
C HIS A 389 7.91 -18.03 -2.16
N PHE A 390 7.08 -19.04 -2.01
CA PHE A 390 6.69 -19.92 -3.10
C PHE A 390 5.72 -19.20 -4.05
N ARG A 391 5.59 -19.68 -5.30
CA ARG A 391 4.67 -19.11 -6.26
C ARG A 391 3.20 -19.25 -5.82
N PHE A 392 2.83 -20.39 -5.25
CA PHE A 392 1.49 -20.60 -4.71
C PHE A 392 1.14 -19.63 -3.57
N ASP A 393 2.11 -19.20 -2.74
CA ASP A 393 1.86 -18.16 -1.72
C ASP A 393 1.38 -16.88 -2.38
N GLN A 394 2.09 -16.43 -3.41
CA GLN A 394 1.79 -15.20 -4.11
C GLN A 394 0.48 -15.30 -4.90
N THR A 395 0.18 -16.48 -5.47
CA THR A 395 -1.08 -16.76 -6.18
C THR A 395 -2.28 -16.65 -5.24
N ALA A 396 -2.21 -17.31 -4.08
CA ALA A 396 -3.25 -17.21 -3.06
C ALA A 396 -3.38 -15.78 -2.51
N GLY A 397 -2.26 -15.10 -2.31
CA GLY A 397 -2.24 -13.69 -1.91
C GLY A 397 -2.94 -12.79 -2.93
N ALA A 398 -2.58 -12.90 -4.21
CA ALA A 398 -3.18 -12.09 -5.27
C ALA A 398 -4.69 -12.34 -5.40
N GLN A 399 -5.14 -13.58 -5.28
CA GLN A 399 -6.57 -13.89 -5.28
C GLN A 399 -7.29 -13.25 -4.09
N LEU A 400 -6.72 -13.35 -2.89
CA LEU A 400 -7.25 -12.70 -1.68
C LEU A 400 -7.35 -11.19 -1.88
N GLY A 401 -6.29 -10.54 -2.34
CA GLY A 401 -6.27 -9.09 -2.58
C GLY A 401 -7.31 -8.63 -3.60
N ASN A 402 -7.46 -9.37 -4.71
CA ASN A 402 -8.49 -9.08 -5.72
C ASN A 402 -9.91 -9.22 -5.15
N ASN A 403 -10.18 -10.25 -4.32
CA ASN A 403 -11.47 -10.46 -3.70
C ASN A 403 -11.81 -9.32 -2.73
N VAL A 404 -10.86 -8.90 -1.90
CA VAL A 404 -11.05 -7.78 -0.96
C VAL A 404 -11.30 -6.47 -1.73
N ALA A 405 -10.46 -6.15 -2.71
CA ALA A 405 -10.63 -4.95 -3.52
C ALA A 405 -11.97 -4.93 -4.26
N GLY A 406 -12.35 -6.06 -4.89
CA GLY A 406 -13.64 -6.22 -5.54
C GLY A 406 -14.81 -5.97 -4.59
N PHE A 407 -14.74 -6.51 -3.37
CA PHE A 407 -15.75 -6.26 -2.34
C PHE A 407 -15.85 -4.78 -1.96
N VAL A 408 -14.71 -4.14 -1.67
CA VAL A 408 -14.67 -2.73 -1.26
C VAL A 408 -15.21 -1.83 -2.37
N VAL A 409 -14.72 -1.99 -3.60
CA VAL A 409 -15.14 -1.17 -4.75
C VAL A 409 -16.61 -1.36 -5.07
N THR A 410 -17.16 -2.58 -4.87
CA THR A 410 -18.57 -2.87 -5.17
C THR A 410 -19.53 -2.42 -4.07
N ASN A 411 -19.10 -2.28 -2.84
CA ASN A 411 -20.01 -2.06 -1.71
C ASN A 411 -19.83 -0.72 -0.99
N LEU A 412 -18.75 0.03 -1.27
CA LEU A 412 -18.45 1.26 -0.54
C LEU A 412 -18.31 2.49 -1.47
N LEU A 413 -18.63 3.64 -0.92
CA LEU A 413 -18.36 4.96 -1.51
C LEU A 413 -19.01 5.18 -2.91
N HIS A 414 -20.22 4.67 -3.11
CA HIS A 414 -21.00 4.82 -4.35
C HIS A 414 -21.74 6.13 -4.45
#